data_d5c95ab34ee888641c8619dc263e7f72
#
_entry.id   d5c95ab34ee888641c8619dc263e7f72
#
_cell.length_a   1.000
_cell.length_b   1.000
_cell.length_c   1.000
_cell.angle_alpha   90.00
_cell.angle_beta   90.00
_cell.angle_gamma   90.00
#
_symmetry.space_group_name_H-M   'P 1'
#
loop_
_entity.id
_entity.type
_entity.pdbx_description
1 polymer ?
#
loop_
_entity_poly.entity_id
_entity_poly.type
_entity_poly.pdbx_seq_one_letter_code
_entity_poly.pdbx_strand_id
1 'polypeptide(L)'
;VDRSENIRSKSMRIVRDAFMFSCFTGLSYVDLLGLRSENIRHIDGHLWIVSRRTKTGTPVNIRLFGIAAGILSAYMHNNTGECIFSLPSNGICNKYIGIIMHEIGIFKHITFHSARHTFATTVALSNGMSIEVISSLLGHKSISTTQIYATVDRGIVAESMERLSENIDSLYSQIDSRRKKSLIRVF
;
A
#
# COMPACT_ATOMS: atom_id res chain seq x y z
N VAL A 1 -21.86 -1.21 30.86
CA VAL A 1 -20.72 -0.87 29.98
C VAL A 1 -20.73 0.62 29.80
N ASP A 2 -19.69 1.30 30.29
CA ASP A 2 -19.61 2.76 30.29
C ASP A 2 -19.60 3.29 28.83
N ARG A 3 -20.35 4.35 28.60
CA ARG A 3 -20.43 5.02 27.28
C ARG A 3 -19.06 5.52 26.80
N SER A 4 -18.17 5.86 27.71
CA SER A 4 -16.79 6.30 27.43
C SER A 4 -15.91 5.14 26.91
N GLU A 5 -16.03 3.94 27.48
CA GLU A 5 -15.30 2.74 27.01
C GLU A 5 -15.76 2.32 25.61
N ASN A 6 -17.06 2.42 25.32
CA ASN A 6 -17.60 2.09 24.00
C ASN A 6 -17.11 3.06 22.92
N ILE A 7 -17.06 4.37 23.23
CA ILE A 7 -16.52 5.39 22.30
C ILE A 7 -15.03 5.17 22.07
N ARG A 8 -14.24 4.89 23.13
CA ARG A 8 -12.82 4.60 23.03
C ARG A 8 -12.55 3.36 22.17
N SER A 9 -13.29 2.28 22.41
CA SER A 9 -13.18 1.04 21.64
C SER A 9 -13.50 1.26 20.15
N LYS A 10 -14.53 2.04 19.84
CA LYS A 10 -14.89 2.40 18.45
C LYS A 10 -13.79 3.22 17.78
N SER A 11 -13.26 4.25 18.47
CA SER A 11 -12.18 5.09 17.93
C SER A 11 -10.88 4.31 17.71
N MET A 12 -10.52 3.40 18.63
CA MET A 12 -9.34 2.55 18.47
C MET A 12 -9.49 1.62 17.26
N ARG A 13 -10.68 1.07 17.01
CA ARG A 13 -10.97 0.23 15.84
C ARG A 13 -10.79 1.01 14.54
N ILE A 14 -11.34 2.22 14.44
CA ILE A 14 -11.19 3.07 13.25
C ILE A 14 -9.72 3.39 13.01
N VAL A 15 -8.97 3.72 14.06
CA VAL A 15 -7.52 4.02 13.97
C VAL A 15 -6.73 2.79 13.50
N ARG A 16 -7.01 1.61 14.05
CA ARG A 16 -6.40 0.34 13.62
C ARG A 16 -6.64 0.10 12.14
N ASP A 17 -7.89 0.19 11.71
CA ASP A 17 -8.29 -0.12 10.33
C ASP A 17 -7.72 0.90 9.34
N ALA A 18 -7.70 2.18 9.70
CA ALA A 18 -7.07 3.22 8.89
C ALA A 18 -5.54 3.07 8.84
N PHE A 19 -4.90 2.65 9.94
CA PHE A 19 -3.47 2.33 9.96
C PHE A 19 -3.16 1.17 9.02
N MET A 20 -3.93 0.07 9.11
CA MET A 20 -3.79 -1.07 8.20
C MET A 20 -4.03 -0.65 6.74
N PHE A 21 -5.06 0.15 6.48
CA PHE A 21 -5.33 0.68 5.15
C PHE A 21 -4.14 1.50 4.61
N SER A 22 -3.51 2.32 5.46
CA SER A 22 -2.29 3.06 5.12
C SER A 22 -1.11 2.13 4.81
N CYS A 23 -0.97 0.99 5.49
CA CYS A 23 0.07 -0.01 5.20
C CYS A 23 -0.05 -0.61 3.80
N PHE A 24 -1.26 -0.65 3.22
CA PHE A 24 -1.52 -1.21 1.90
C PHE A 24 -1.75 -0.17 0.80
N THR A 25 -1.80 1.13 1.13
CA THR A 25 -2.04 2.20 0.16
C THR A 25 -0.94 3.27 0.14
N GLY A 26 -0.13 3.34 1.20
CA GLY A 26 0.87 4.38 1.38
C GLY A 26 0.28 5.78 1.62
N LEU A 27 -1.04 5.91 1.85
CA LEU A 27 -1.66 7.19 2.20
C LEU A 27 -1.17 7.65 3.58
N SER A 28 -0.89 8.94 3.69
CA SER A 28 -0.54 9.53 4.99
C SER A 28 -1.79 9.80 5.83
N TYR A 29 -1.61 10.08 7.12
CA TYR A 29 -2.69 10.46 8.01
C TYR A 29 -3.56 11.61 7.44
N VAL A 30 -2.93 12.66 6.92
CA VAL A 30 -3.67 13.81 6.36
C VAL A 30 -4.40 13.48 5.06
N ASP A 31 -3.88 12.57 4.24
CA ASP A 31 -4.55 12.09 3.03
C ASP A 31 -5.78 11.25 3.39
N LEU A 32 -5.71 10.45 4.46
CA LEU A 32 -6.85 9.66 4.95
C LEU A 32 -7.95 10.52 5.55
N LEU A 33 -7.60 11.62 6.23
CA LEU A 33 -8.59 12.60 6.72
C LEU A 33 -9.40 13.22 5.59
N GLY A 34 -8.78 13.42 4.42
CA GLY A 34 -9.43 13.99 3.25
C GLY A 34 -10.03 12.97 2.29
N LEU A 35 -9.90 11.65 2.58
CA LEU A 35 -10.37 10.61 1.66
C LEU A 35 -11.89 10.50 1.70
N ARG A 36 -12.53 10.70 0.54
CA ARG A 36 -13.98 10.68 0.35
C ARG A 36 -14.39 9.59 -0.64
N SER A 37 -15.67 9.24 -0.67
CA SER A 37 -16.24 8.28 -1.63
C SER A 37 -16.01 8.70 -3.08
N GLU A 38 -16.02 10.00 -3.38
CA GLU A 38 -15.72 10.55 -4.71
C GLU A 38 -14.29 10.27 -5.20
N ASN A 39 -13.35 9.97 -4.29
CA ASN A 39 -11.99 9.58 -4.64
C ASN A 39 -11.86 8.11 -5.03
N ILE A 40 -12.91 7.32 -4.83
CA ILE A 40 -12.92 5.90 -5.15
C ILE A 40 -13.53 5.70 -6.52
N ARG A 41 -12.80 5.03 -7.42
CA ARG A 41 -13.21 4.77 -8.80
C ARG A 41 -13.14 3.29 -9.11
N HIS A 42 -14.07 2.81 -9.93
CA HIS A 42 -13.98 1.51 -10.58
C HIS A 42 -13.35 1.68 -11.95
N ILE A 43 -12.18 1.09 -12.17
CA ILE A 43 -11.44 1.13 -13.42
C ILE A 43 -11.01 -0.29 -13.74
N ASP A 44 -11.39 -0.80 -14.91
CA ASP A 44 -11.04 -2.15 -15.41
C ASP A 44 -11.30 -3.27 -14.40
N GLY A 45 -12.47 -3.23 -13.74
CA GLY A 45 -12.89 -4.23 -12.75
C GLY A 45 -12.20 -4.13 -11.39
N HIS A 46 -11.38 -3.10 -11.16
CA HIS A 46 -10.65 -2.88 -9.92
C HIS A 46 -11.04 -1.56 -9.25
N LEU A 47 -10.93 -1.55 -7.91
CA LEU A 47 -11.08 -0.32 -7.12
C LEU A 47 -9.76 0.47 -7.12
N TRP A 48 -9.88 1.76 -7.37
CA TRP A 48 -8.77 2.71 -7.37
C TRP A 48 -9.06 3.89 -6.47
N ILE A 49 -8.03 4.40 -5.81
CA ILE A 49 -8.03 5.74 -5.23
C ILE A 49 -7.45 6.69 -6.26
N VAL A 50 -8.25 7.66 -6.69
CA VAL A 50 -7.84 8.75 -7.60
C VAL A 50 -7.94 10.05 -6.82
N SER A 51 -6.80 10.60 -6.40
CA SER A 51 -6.76 11.75 -5.50
C SER A 51 -5.50 12.59 -5.71
N ARG A 52 -5.32 13.60 -4.89
CA ARG A 52 -4.09 14.40 -4.79
C ARG A 52 -3.58 14.38 -3.37
N ARG A 53 -2.26 14.37 -3.21
CA ARG A 53 -1.63 14.48 -1.89
C ARG A 53 -1.95 15.82 -1.25
N THR A 54 -2.49 15.79 -0.05
CA THR A 54 -2.88 17.00 0.70
C THR A 54 -1.71 17.95 0.90
N LYS A 55 -0.52 17.42 1.20
CA LYS A 55 0.68 18.24 1.48
C LYS A 55 1.35 18.80 0.22
N THR A 56 1.32 18.09 -0.91
CA THR A 56 2.13 18.43 -2.09
C THR A 56 1.32 18.77 -3.32
N GLY A 57 0.00 18.48 -3.32
CA GLY A 57 -0.87 18.59 -4.48
C GLY A 57 -0.60 17.56 -5.59
N THR A 58 0.39 16.67 -5.40
CA THR A 58 0.78 15.66 -6.40
C THR A 58 -0.37 14.69 -6.63
N PRO A 59 -0.79 14.44 -7.88
CA PRO A 59 -1.79 13.43 -8.18
C PRO A 59 -1.27 12.03 -7.83
N VAL A 60 -2.15 11.18 -7.32
CA VAL A 60 -1.86 9.79 -7.01
C VAL A 60 -3.00 8.90 -7.45
N ASN A 61 -2.65 7.78 -8.07
CA ASN A 61 -3.57 6.75 -8.51
C ASN A 61 -3.13 5.43 -7.89
N ILE A 62 -3.91 4.91 -6.94
CA ILE A 62 -3.54 3.72 -6.17
C ILE A 62 -4.59 2.64 -6.41
N ARG A 63 -4.20 1.54 -7.06
CA ARG A 63 -5.04 0.36 -7.16
C ARG A 63 -5.12 -0.32 -5.80
N LEU A 64 -6.33 -0.64 -5.35
CA LEU A 64 -6.54 -1.28 -4.06
C LEU A 64 -6.30 -2.79 -4.15
N PHE A 65 -5.52 -3.31 -3.21
CA PHE A 65 -5.47 -4.74 -2.91
C PHE A 65 -6.76 -5.20 -2.22
N GLY A 66 -7.08 -6.49 -2.30
CA GLY A 66 -8.30 -7.06 -1.70
C GLY A 66 -8.47 -6.72 -0.21
N ILE A 67 -7.37 -6.72 0.56
CA ILE A 67 -7.38 -6.35 1.97
C ILE A 67 -7.77 -4.87 2.17
N ALA A 68 -7.23 -3.96 1.37
CA ALA A 68 -7.58 -2.55 1.44
C ALA A 68 -9.02 -2.29 0.98
N ALA A 69 -9.46 -2.97 -0.08
CA ALA A 69 -10.85 -2.91 -0.55
C ALA A 69 -11.85 -3.43 0.51
N GLY A 70 -11.50 -4.51 1.21
CA GLY A 70 -12.30 -5.05 2.31
C GLY A 70 -12.44 -4.07 3.48
N ILE A 71 -11.33 -3.44 3.89
CA ILE A 71 -11.37 -2.38 4.91
C ILE A 71 -12.25 -1.22 4.43
N LEU A 72 -12.04 -0.75 3.20
CA LEU A 72 -12.79 0.37 2.63
C LEU A 72 -14.30 0.09 2.63
N SER A 73 -14.72 -1.09 2.20
CA SER A 73 -16.14 -1.47 2.11
C SER A 73 -16.85 -1.39 3.47
N ALA A 74 -16.17 -1.73 4.56
CA ALA A 74 -16.73 -1.65 5.91
C ALA A 74 -17.08 -0.21 6.35
N TYR A 75 -16.45 0.80 5.72
CA TYR A 75 -16.65 2.21 6.06
C TYR A 75 -17.48 2.98 5.03
N MET A 76 -17.55 2.54 3.77
CA MET A 76 -18.30 3.23 2.71
C MET A 76 -19.83 3.15 2.90
N HIS A 77 -20.34 2.07 3.46
CA HIS A 77 -21.79 1.85 3.61
C HIS A 77 -22.48 2.83 4.58
N ASN A 78 -21.72 3.50 5.44
CA ASN A 78 -22.24 4.37 6.50
C ASN A 78 -22.03 5.87 6.24
N ASN A 79 -21.44 6.28 5.12
CA ASN A 79 -21.01 7.66 4.90
C ASN A 79 -21.60 8.25 3.62
N THR A 80 -22.65 9.05 3.76
CA THR A 80 -23.21 9.90 2.70
C THR A 80 -22.48 11.24 2.67
N GLY A 81 -21.43 11.36 1.85
CA GLY A 81 -20.77 12.65 1.55
C GLY A 81 -19.66 13.11 2.51
N GLU A 82 -19.40 12.39 3.58
CA GLU A 82 -18.34 12.67 4.55
C GLU A 82 -17.04 11.91 4.25
N CYS A 83 -15.98 12.21 5.02
CA CYS A 83 -14.73 11.46 4.93
C CYS A 83 -14.93 10.00 5.31
N ILE A 84 -14.30 9.09 4.58
CA ILE A 84 -14.45 7.63 4.79
C ILE A 84 -14.00 7.22 6.19
N PHE A 85 -12.89 7.79 6.67
CA PHE A 85 -12.40 7.55 8.03
C PHE A 85 -12.57 8.78 8.91
N SER A 86 -13.41 8.67 9.94
CA SER A 86 -13.54 9.70 10.99
C SER A 86 -12.43 9.52 12.04
N LEU A 87 -11.23 10.02 11.72
CA LEU A 87 -10.04 9.86 12.57
C LEU A 87 -9.95 10.97 13.61
N PRO A 88 -9.56 10.64 14.88
CA PRO A 88 -9.16 11.65 15.86
C PRO A 88 -7.83 12.29 15.45
N SER A 89 -7.34 13.25 16.22
CA SER A 89 -6.06 13.92 15.96
C SER A 89 -4.91 12.93 15.80
N ASN A 90 -3.87 13.28 15.02
CA ASN A 90 -2.72 12.42 14.78
C ASN A 90 -2.04 11.95 16.07
N GLY A 91 -1.97 12.81 17.09
CA GLY A 91 -1.42 12.44 18.41
C GLY A 91 -2.24 11.34 19.09
N ILE A 92 -3.58 11.41 19.03
CA ILE A 92 -4.47 10.38 19.58
C ILE A 92 -4.36 9.10 18.75
N CYS A 93 -4.28 9.20 17.42
CA CYS A 93 -4.03 8.04 16.56
C CYS A 93 -2.74 7.31 16.94
N ASN A 94 -1.63 8.04 17.10
CA ASN A 94 -0.35 7.44 17.48
C ASN A 94 -0.39 6.81 18.87
N LYS A 95 -1.10 7.43 19.83
CA LYS A 95 -1.35 6.83 21.15
C LYS A 95 -2.09 5.49 21.04
N TYR A 96 -3.15 5.43 20.22
CA TYR A 96 -3.93 4.21 20.05
C TYR A 96 -3.14 3.12 19.31
N ILE A 97 -2.36 3.49 18.30
CA ILE A 97 -1.44 2.58 17.62
C ILE A 97 -0.44 1.99 18.63
N GLY A 98 0.16 2.83 19.48
CA GLY A 98 1.08 2.37 20.53
C GLY A 98 0.44 1.36 21.47
N ILE A 99 -0.80 1.58 21.91
CA ILE A 99 -1.54 0.65 22.76
C ILE A 99 -1.77 -0.67 22.02
N ILE A 100 -2.28 -0.63 20.79
CA ILE A 100 -2.54 -1.82 19.96
C ILE A 100 -1.26 -2.62 19.75
N MET A 101 -0.15 -1.95 19.41
CA MET A 101 1.14 -2.61 19.21
C MET A 101 1.65 -3.29 20.47
N HIS A 102 1.51 -2.63 21.62
CA HIS A 102 1.88 -3.21 22.92
C HIS A 102 1.04 -4.46 23.24
N GLU A 103 -0.26 -4.44 22.99
CA GLU A 103 -1.16 -5.58 23.21
C GLU A 103 -0.78 -6.82 22.38
N ILE A 104 -0.21 -6.62 21.19
CA ILE A 104 0.27 -7.71 20.31
C ILE A 104 1.76 -8.02 20.48
N GLY A 105 2.41 -7.49 21.54
CA GLY A 105 3.81 -7.79 21.87
C GLY A 105 4.84 -7.02 21.05
N ILE A 106 4.46 -5.95 20.37
CA ILE A 106 5.39 -5.09 19.62
C ILE A 106 5.72 -3.85 20.45
N PHE A 107 6.95 -3.79 20.98
CA PHE A 107 7.43 -2.72 21.88
C PHE A 107 8.20 -1.60 21.14
N LYS A 108 8.17 -1.57 19.83
CA LYS A 108 8.78 -0.51 19.01
C LYS A 108 7.90 0.72 18.97
N HIS A 109 8.51 1.90 18.88
CA HIS A 109 7.78 3.15 18.68
C HIS A 109 7.21 3.20 17.25
N ILE A 110 5.94 2.81 17.11
CA ILE A 110 5.21 2.82 15.85
C ILE A 110 4.27 4.03 15.83
N THR A 111 4.31 4.77 14.73
CA THR A 111 3.44 5.92 14.47
C THR A 111 2.67 5.72 13.18
N PHE A 112 1.70 6.59 12.90
CA PHE A 112 0.94 6.52 11.65
C PHE A 112 1.85 6.63 10.41
N HIS A 113 2.97 7.35 10.53
CA HIS A 113 3.96 7.44 9.44
C HIS A 113 4.65 6.10 9.15
N SER A 114 4.76 5.23 10.14
CA SER A 114 5.35 3.88 9.97
C SER A 114 4.55 3.02 8.97
N ALA A 115 3.22 3.22 8.87
CA ALA A 115 2.41 2.53 7.88
C ALA A 115 2.85 2.83 6.45
N ARG A 116 3.18 4.09 6.16
CA ARG A 116 3.68 4.50 4.83
C ARG A 116 5.08 3.92 4.54
N HIS A 117 5.94 3.81 5.56
CA HIS A 117 7.20 3.08 5.44
C HIS A 117 6.97 1.61 5.12
N THR A 118 6.04 0.96 5.84
CA THR A 118 5.66 -0.45 5.60
C THR A 118 5.16 -0.66 4.17
N PHE A 119 4.32 0.26 3.65
CA PHE A 119 3.90 0.21 2.25
C PHE A 119 5.10 0.26 1.31
N ALA A 120 5.99 1.25 1.48
CA ALA A 120 7.13 1.44 0.58
C ALA A 120 8.10 0.26 0.59
N THR A 121 8.44 -0.25 1.78
CA THR A 121 9.45 -1.31 1.94
C THR A 121 8.85 -2.71 1.77
N THR A 122 7.94 -3.09 2.67
CA THR A 122 7.45 -4.47 2.79
C THR A 122 6.40 -4.81 1.73
N VAL A 123 5.48 -3.86 1.42
CA VAL A 123 4.39 -4.14 0.47
C VAL A 123 4.82 -3.92 -0.97
N ALA A 124 5.60 -2.88 -1.25
CA ALA A 124 5.95 -2.53 -2.63
C ALA A 124 7.35 -3.01 -3.02
N LEU A 125 8.40 -2.52 -2.35
CA LEU A 125 9.79 -2.80 -2.74
C LEU A 125 10.14 -4.29 -2.63
N SER A 126 9.81 -4.95 -1.51
CA SER A 126 10.07 -6.39 -1.32
C SER A 126 9.27 -7.29 -2.27
N ASN A 127 8.23 -6.75 -2.94
CA ASN A 127 7.50 -7.46 -3.99
C ASN A 127 7.90 -7.01 -5.40
N GLY A 128 9.09 -6.42 -5.54
CA GLY A 128 9.70 -6.11 -6.84
C GLY A 128 9.16 -4.88 -7.55
N MET A 129 8.42 -4.01 -6.86
CA MET A 129 7.97 -2.75 -7.44
C MET A 129 9.15 -1.78 -7.55
N SER A 130 9.31 -1.13 -8.72
CA SER A 130 10.41 -0.19 -8.92
C SER A 130 10.28 1.06 -8.05
N ILE A 131 11.42 1.67 -7.72
CA ILE A 131 11.48 2.85 -6.87
C ILE A 131 10.72 4.06 -7.49
N GLU A 132 10.69 4.15 -8.83
CA GLU A 132 9.97 5.18 -9.58
C GLU A 132 8.46 5.03 -9.39
N VAL A 133 7.94 3.79 -9.49
CA VAL A 133 6.52 3.50 -9.27
C VAL A 133 6.16 3.77 -7.83
N ILE A 134 6.98 3.35 -6.87
CA ILE A 134 6.78 3.64 -5.44
C ILE A 134 6.75 5.15 -5.20
N SER A 135 7.68 5.90 -5.79
CA SER A 135 7.74 7.37 -5.69
C SER A 135 6.45 8.02 -6.21
N SER A 136 5.94 7.55 -7.35
CA SER A 136 4.68 8.00 -7.94
C SER A 136 3.49 7.68 -7.03
N LEU A 137 3.36 6.44 -6.54
CA LEU A 137 2.30 6.03 -5.62
C LEU A 137 2.32 6.81 -4.32
N LEU A 138 3.50 7.08 -3.79
CA LEU A 138 3.69 7.92 -2.61
C LEU A 138 3.47 9.41 -2.91
N GLY A 139 3.44 9.84 -4.17
CA GLY A 139 3.30 11.23 -4.58
C GLY A 139 4.46 12.11 -4.11
N HIS A 140 5.68 11.58 -4.14
CA HIS A 140 6.87 12.35 -3.87
C HIS A 140 7.20 13.24 -5.08
N LYS A 141 7.60 14.50 -4.84
CA LYS A 141 8.04 15.42 -5.89
C LYS A 141 9.42 15.07 -6.44
N SER A 142 10.23 14.40 -5.65
CA SER A 142 11.58 13.93 -6.01
C SER A 142 11.75 12.46 -5.64
N ILE A 143 12.33 11.70 -6.54
CA ILE A 143 12.67 10.29 -6.34
C ILE A 143 13.67 10.11 -5.18
N SER A 144 14.54 11.09 -4.93
CA SER A 144 15.49 11.08 -3.81
C SER A 144 14.78 10.91 -2.45
N THR A 145 13.56 11.42 -2.30
CA THR A 145 12.76 11.20 -1.10
C THR A 145 12.36 9.73 -0.93
N THR A 146 12.32 8.96 -2.01
CA THR A 146 11.96 7.54 -2.01
C THR A 146 13.19 6.65 -1.90
N GLN A 147 14.36 7.14 -2.32
CA GLN A 147 15.62 6.40 -2.26
C GLN A 147 16.05 6.00 -0.84
N ILE A 148 15.53 6.66 0.19
CA ILE A 148 15.72 6.25 1.59
C ILE A 148 15.22 4.82 1.87
N TYR A 149 14.30 4.31 1.05
CA TYR A 149 13.79 2.93 1.13
C TYR A 149 14.63 1.94 0.33
N ALA A 150 15.48 2.42 -0.59
CA ALA A 150 16.28 1.62 -1.51
C ALA A 150 17.58 1.10 -0.87
N THR A 151 17.54 0.68 0.39
CA THR A 151 18.62 -0.12 0.94
C THR A 151 18.58 -1.47 0.23
N VAL A 152 19.47 -1.64 -0.76
CA VAL A 152 19.56 -2.88 -1.55
C VAL A 152 20.07 -3.98 -0.62
N ASP A 153 19.16 -4.78 -0.10
CA ASP A 153 19.50 -6.01 0.60
C ASP A 153 19.92 -7.07 -0.44
N ARG A 154 20.96 -7.86 -0.12
CA ARG A 154 21.41 -8.99 -0.94
C ARG A 154 20.28 -9.98 -1.24
N GLY A 155 19.32 -10.14 -0.34
CA GLY A 155 18.13 -10.96 -0.55
C GLY A 155 17.25 -10.47 -1.70
N ILE A 156 17.02 -9.16 -1.80
CA ILE A 156 16.25 -8.55 -2.89
C ILE A 156 16.96 -8.74 -4.25
N VAL A 157 18.30 -8.62 -4.25
CA VAL A 157 19.09 -8.86 -5.48
C VAL A 157 18.97 -10.33 -5.90
N ALA A 158 19.16 -11.27 -4.98
CA ALA A 158 19.09 -12.70 -5.26
C ALA A 158 17.71 -13.09 -5.83
N GLU A 159 16.63 -12.66 -5.19
CA GLU A 159 15.26 -12.95 -5.65
C GLU A 159 14.94 -12.31 -7.02
N SER A 160 15.47 -11.11 -7.27
CA SER A 160 15.31 -10.43 -8.56
C SER A 160 16.07 -11.16 -9.67
N MET A 161 17.27 -11.66 -9.39
CA MET A 161 18.07 -12.43 -10.32
C MET A 161 17.45 -13.81 -10.60
N GLU A 162 16.86 -14.46 -9.60
CA GLU A 162 16.13 -15.72 -9.79
C GLU A 162 14.94 -15.55 -10.73
N ARG A 163 14.08 -14.55 -10.48
CA ARG A 163 12.95 -14.23 -11.36
C ARG A 163 13.41 -13.85 -12.78
N LEU A 164 14.52 -13.16 -12.92
CA LEU A 164 15.09 -12.83 -14.23
C LEU A 164 15.57 -14.10 -14.94
N SER A 165 16.26 -15.00 -14.24
CA SER A 165 16.73 -16.29 -14.77
C SER A 165 15.58 -17.13 -15.29
N GLU A 166 14.52 -17.32 -14.48
CA GLU A 166 13.32 -18.08 -14.89
C GLU A 166 12.67 -17.49 -16.16
N ASN A 167 12.57 -16.15 -16.25
CA ASN A 167 12.03 -15.49 -17.45
C ASN A 167 12.89 -15.71 -18.68
N ILE A 168 14.23 -15.60 -18.56
CA ILE A 168 15.17 -15.81 -19.65
C ILE A 168 15.12 -17.27 -20.10
N ASP A 169 15.14 -18.23 -19.19
CA ASP A 169 15.08 -19.66 -19.49
C ASP A 169 13.77 -20.04 -20.20
N SER A 170 12.65 -19.45 -19.77
CA SER A 170 11.36 -19.61 -20.45
C SER A 170 11.39 -19.06 -21.89
N LEU A 171 11.97 -17.88 -22.11
CA LEU A 171 12.13 -17.31 -23.44
C LEU A 171 13.06 -18.17 -24.33
N TYR A 172 14.16 -18.67 -23.77
CA TYR A 172 15.09 -19.52 -24.46
C TYR A 172 14.44 -20.83 -24.94
N SER A 173 13.67 -21.47 -24.05
CA SER A 173 12.93 -22.70 -24.39
C SER A 173 11.86 -22.49 -25.48
N GLN A 174 11.19 -21.33 -25.50
CA GLN A 174 10.24 -20.96 -26.56
C GLN A 174 10.94 -20.74 -27.89
N ILE A 175 12.11 -20.10 -27.93
CA ILE A 175 12.90 -19.86 -29.11
C ILE A 175 13.41 -21.20 -29.68
N ASP A 176 13.94 -22.09 -28.84
CA ASP A 176 14.46 -23.38 -29.21
C ASP A 176 13.36 -24.31 -29.79
N SER A 177 12.18 -24.28 -29.17
CA SER A 177 11.01 -25.03 -29.67
C SER A 177 10.49 -24.51 -31.01
N ARG A 178 10.55 -23.19 -31.27
CA ARG A 178 10.22 -22.60 -32.59
C ARG A 178 11.26 -22.97 -33.65
N ARG A 179 12.54 -22.96 -33.30
CA ARG A 179 13.65 -23.37 -34.19
C ARG A 179 13.54 -24.84 -34.61
N LYS A 180 13.25 -25.75 -33.68
CA LYS A 180 13.00 -27.17 -33.96
C LYS A 180 11.80 -27.38 -34.88
N LYS A 181 10.69 -26.65 -34.67
CA LYS A 181 9.50 -26.73 -35.53
C LYS A 181 9.75 -26.18 -36.93
N SER A 182 10.62 -25.18 -37.13
CA SER A 182 10.97 -24.67 -38.46
C SER A 182 11.87 -25.63 -39.23
N LEU A 183 12.76 -26.36 -38.57
CA LEU A 183 13.63 -27.37 -39.18
C LEU A 183 12.86 -28.61 -39.63
N ILE A 184 11.80 -29.02 -38.91
CA ILE A 184 10.94 -30.17 -39.27
C ILE A 184 10.02 -29.85 -40.48
N ARG A 185 9.78 -28.58 -40.81
CA ARG A 185 8.98 -28.19 -41.99
C ARG A 185 9.76 -28.09 -43.29
N VAL A 186 11.06 -28.32 -43.27
CA VAL A 186 11.93 -28.22 -44.45
C VAL A 186 12.33 -29.62 -44.98
N PHE A 187 11.89 -30.69 -44.32
CA PHE A 187 11.95 -32.08 -44.77
C PHE A 187 10.53 -32.64 -44.89
#